data_e0187b19a49954f7548de3a5feefddb2
#
_entry.id   e0187b19a49954f7548de3a5feefddb2
#
_cell.length_a   1.000
_cell.length_b   1.000
_cell.length_c   1.000
_cell.angle_alpha   90.00
_cell.angle_beta   90.00
_cell.angle_gamma   90.00
#
_symmetry.space_group_name_H-M   'P 1'
#
loop_
_entity.id
_entity.type
_entity.pdbx_description
1 polymer ?
#
loop_
_entity_poly.entity_id
_entity_poly.type
_entity_poly.pdbx_seq_one_letter_code
_entity_poly.pdbx_strand_id
1 'polypeptide(L)'
;MNRIDHWINRRTALVQLTAATVLAPGAAKAQRPDPSLAQIKTTELGHKTYMLEGQGGNILVVIGIDGIIMVDAQLAPLHDKIKAAITENSNLPIKYLVDTHFHGEQTGGNAPKITARNTHRVRS
;
A
#
# COMPACT_ATOMS: atom_id res chain seq x y z
N MET A 1 56.87 -60.35 1.62
CA MET A 1 56.05 -59.34 2.36
C MET A 1 56.28 -58.01 1.69
N ASN A 2 55.36 -57.67 0.77
CA ASN A 2 55.53 -56.53 -0.12
C ASN A 2 55.13 -55.22 0.56
N ARG A 3 56.07 -54.32 0.74
CA ARG A 3 55.93 -52.99 1.29
C ARG A 3 55.30 -51.98 0.31
N ILE A 4 54.66 -52.41 -0.75
CA ILE A 4 54.20 -51.57 -1.83
C ILE A 4 52.68 -51.21 -1.66
N ASP A 5 51.94 -52.04 -0.90
CA ASP A 5 50.47 -51.85 -0.81
C ASP A 5 50.02 -50.78 0.17
N HIS A 6 50.94 -50.20 0.90
CA HIS A 6 50.59 -49.15 1.90
C HIS A 6 50.59 -47.74 1.33
N TRP A 7 51.01 -47.54 0.09
CA TRP A 7 51.11 -46.18 -0.50
C TRP A 7 49.94 -45.77 -1.38
N ILE A 8 49.13 -46.75 -1.78
CA ILE A 8 48.03 -46.50 -2.74
C ILE A 8 46.76 -46.04 -2.02
N ASN A 9 46.60 -46.38 -0.74
CA ASN A 9 45.38 -46.05 0.01
C ASN A 9 45.32 -44.64 0.62
N ARG A 10 46.37 -43.83 0.46
CA ARG A 10 46.40 -42.48 1.01
C ARG A 10 46.11 -41.38 -0.01
N ARG A 11 45.90 -41.71 -1.29
CA ARG A 11 45.68 -40.71 -2.33
C ARG A 11 44.26 -40.68 -2.90
N THR A 12 43.40 -41.56 -2.47
CA THR A 12 41.99 -41.59 -2.93
C THR A 12 40.99 -40.95 -1.95
N ALA A 13 41.45 -40.34 -0.87
CA ALA A 13 40.58 -39.80 0.15
C ALA A 13 40.46 -38.26 0.14
N LEU A 14 40.83 -37.60 -0.95
CA LEU A 14 40.83 -36.15 -0.98
C LEU A 14 40.45 -35.57 -2.35
N VAL A 15 39.30 -35.94 -2.87
CA VAL A 15 38.55 -35.09 -3.81
C VAL A 15 37.06 -35.32 -3.59
N GLN A 16 36.56 -35.00 -2.44
CA GLN A 16 35.20 -34.56 -2.35
C GLN A 16 35.24 -33.03 -2.45
N LEU A 17 35.21 -32.51 -3.67
CA LEU A 17 34.82 -31.16 -3.94
C LEU A 17 33.34 -31.07 -3.56
N THR A 18 33.07 -30.66 -2.34
CA THR A 18 31.77 -30.09 -2.01
C THR A 18 31.67 -28.78 -2.76
N ALA A 19 31.02 -28.83 -3.91
CA ALA A 19 30.49 -27.62 -4.54
C ALA A 19 29.47 -27.07 -3.56
N ALA A 20 29.92 -26.17 -2.69
CA ALA A 20 29.02 -25.29 -1.95
C ALA A 20 28.34 -24.40 -2.99
N THR A 21 27.15 -24.81 -3.41
CA THR A 21 26.25 -23.93 -4.14
C THR A 21 25.89 -22.82 -3.18
N VAL A 22 26.59 -21.70 -3.29
CA VAL A 22 26.18 -20.45 -2.66
C VAL A 22 24.89 -20.08 -3.37
N LEU A 23 23.75 -20.50 -2.82
CA LEU A 23 22.47 -19.86 -3.13
C LEU A 23 22.61 -18.43 -2.62
N ALA A 24 22.92 -17.52 -3.55
CA ALA A 24 22.73 -16.10 -3.30
C ALA A 24 21.29 -15.93 -2.85
N PRO A 25 21.01 -15.32 -1.69
CA PRO A 25 19.66 -14.94 -1.35
C PRO A 25 19.21 -13.96 -2.42
N GLY A 26 18.40 -14.45 -3.38
CA GLY A 26 17.70 -13.58 -4.29
C GLY A 26 16.97 -12.59 -3.40
N ALA A 27 17.28 -11.29 -3.55
CA ALA A 27 16.56 -10.24 -2.89
C ALA A 27 15.08 -10.38 -3.32
N ALA A 28 14.30 -11.07 -2.52
CA ALA A 28 12.86 -11.09 -2.67
C ALA A 28 12.43 -9.63 -2.55
N LYS A 29 12.14 -8.98 -3.68
CA LYS A 29 11.47 -7.69 -3.68
C LYS A 29 10.19 -7.93 -2.91
N ALA A 30 10.09 -7.39 -1.71
CA ALA A 30 8.86 -7.41 -0.94
C ALA A 30 7.79 -6.80 -1.85
N GLN A 31 6.90 -7.62 -2.38
CA GLN A 31 5.78 -7.16 -3.18
C GLN A 31 4.93 -6.31 -2.25
N ARG A 32 4.76 -5.04 -2.61
CA ARG A 32 3.80 -4.18 -1.90
C ARG A 32 2.43 -4.85 -2.03
N PRO A 33 1.69 -4.99 -0.93
CA PRO A 33 0.33 -5.54 -0.99
C PRO A 33 -0.49 -4.81 -2.04
N ASP A 34 -1.35 -5.55 -2.76
CA ASP A 34 -2.24 -4.97 -3.75
C ASP A 34 -3.21 -3.99 -3.07
N PRO A 35 -3.20 -2.71 -3.43
CA PRO A 35 -4.07 -1.71 -2.81
C PRO A 35 -5.55 -2.05 -2.94
N SER A 36 -5.96 -2.74 -4.01
CA SER A 36 -7.36 -3.13 -4.22
C SER A 36 -7.90 -4.09 -3.15
N LEU A 37 -7.00 -4.81 -2.44
CA LEU A 37 -7.36 -5.73 -1.36
C LEU A 37 -7.48 -5.03 0.00
N ALA A 38 -6.98 -3.80 0.14
CA ALA A 38 -7.04 -3.08 1.39
C ALA A 38 -8.49 -2.81 1.82
N GLN A 39 -8.75 -2.92 3.12
CA GLN A 39 -10.01 -2.53 3.74
C GLN A 39 -9.94 -1.05 4.12
N ILE A 40 -11.08 -0.37 4.04
CA ILE A 40 -11.21 0.99 4.57
C ILE A 40 -11.78 0.88 5.98
N LYS A 41 -11.04 1.38 6.95
CA LYS A 41 -11.49 1.51 8.33
C LYS A 41 -12.02 2.92 8.54
N THR A 42 -13.25 3.04 9.01
CA THR A 42 -13.88 4.34 9.33
C THR A 42 -13.85 4.54 10.84
N THR A 43 -13.35 5.68 11.27
CA THR A 43 -13.33 6.11 12.67
C THR A 43 -14.06 7.46 12.79
N GLU A 44 -15.10 7.51 13.60
CA GLU A 44 -15.78 8.78 13.90
C GLU A 44 -14.98 9.59 14.91
N LEU A 45 -14.71 10.85 14.56
CA LEU A 45 -13.97 11.81 15.39
C LEU A 45 -14.88 12.78 16.16
N GLY A 46 -16.20 12.65 15.98
CA GLY A 46 -17.20 13.56 16.53
C GLY A 46 -17.63 14.65 15.54
N HIS A 47 -18.75 15.32 15.84
CA HIS A 47 -19.29 16.41 15.04
C HIS A 47 -19.44 16.09 13.54
N LYS A 48 -19.86 14.86 13.19
CA LYS A 48 -19.97 14.38 11.80
C LYS A 48 -18.65 14.45 11.03
N THR A 49 -17.55 14.24 11.73
CA THR A 49 -16.20 14.18 11.17
C THR A 49 -15.70 12.76 11.28
N TYR A 50 -15.15 12.22 10.20
CA TYR A 50 -14.70 10.85 10.09
C TYR A 50 -13.30 10.80 9.54
N MET A 51 -12.49 9.85 10.03
CA MET A 51 -11.22 9.48 9.46
C MET A 51 -11.39 8.14 8.75
N LEU A 52 -11.02 8.08 7.48
CA LEU A 52 -10.96 6.85 6.70
C LEU A 52 -9.50 6.44 6.56
N GLU A 53 -9.16 5.28 7.11
CA GLU A 53 -7.82 4.70 7.07
C GLU A 53 -7.80 3.61 5.99
N GLY A 54 -6.83 3.68 5.09
CA GLY A 54 -6.62 2.68 4.04
C GLY A 54 -5.14 2.46 3.78
N GLN A 55 -4.80 1.97 2.59
CA GLN A 55 -3.42 1.78 2.20
C GLN A 55 -2.87 3.05 1.55
N GLY A 56 -1.90 3.70 2.19
CA GLY A 56 -1.18 4.85 1.65
C GLY A 56 -1.47 6.17 2.33
N GLY A 57 -2.44 6.24 3.24
CA GLY A 57 -2.71 7.47 3.98
C GLY A 57 -4.09 7.45 4.63
N ASN A 58 -4.46 8.58 5.19
CA ASN A 58 -5.76 8.79 5.80
C ASN A 58 -6.53 9.85 5.01
N ILE A 59 -7.85 9.74 5.03
CA ILE A 59 -8.77 10.75 4.48
C ILE A 59 -9.54 11.34 5.64
N LEU A 60 -9.68 12.65 5.68
CA LEU A 60 -10.62 13.32 6.57
C LEU A 60 -11.90 13.63 5.80
N VAL A 61 -13.04 13.29 6.37
CA VAL A 61 -14.36 13.56 5.83
C VAL A 61 -15.13 14.38 6.83
N VAL A 62 -15.58 15.58 6.45
CA VAL A 62 -16.40 16.46 7.27
C VAL A 62 -17.75 16.63 6.58
N ILE A 63 -18.83 16.20 7.25
CA ILE A 63 -20.18 16.26 6.71
C ILE A 63 -20.85 17.52 7.22
N GLY A 64 -21.05 18.46 6.30
CA GLY A 64 -21.79 19.71 6.56
C GLY A 64 -23.30 19.55 6.34
N ILE A 65 -24.03 20.67 6.41
CA ILE A 65 -25.49 20.69 6.22
C ILE A 65 -25.91 20.49 4.75
N ASP A 66 -25.05 20.86 3.82
CA ASP A 66 -25.36 20.91 2.38
C ASP A 66 -24.30 20.21 1.50
N GLY A 67 -23.32 19.55 2.10
CA GLY A 67 -22.26 18.82 1.39
C GLY A 67 -21.14 18.38 2.28
N ILE A 68 -20.20 17.67 1.65
CA ILE A 68 -19.04 17.05 2.29
C ILE A 68 -17.78 17.81 1.86
N ILE A 69 -16.89 18.03 2.83
CA ILE A 69 -15.50 18.41 2.60
C ILE A 69 -14.66 17.17 2.81
N MET A 70 -13.82 16.82 1.85
CA MET A 70 -12.89 15.71 1.91
C MET A 70 -11.46 16.22 1.82
N VAL A 71 -10.57 15.72 2.67
CA VAL A 71 -9.15 16.03 2.63
C VAL A 71 -8.40 14.75 2.27
N ASP A 72 -7.65 14.80 1.18
CA ASP A 72 -6.99 13.71 0.50
C ASP A 72 -7.96 12.65 -0.08
N ALA A 73 -7.49 11.80 -0.99
CA ALA A 73 -8.32 10.85 -1.72
C ALA A 73 -7.73 9.45 -1.83
N GLN A 74 -6.54 9.22 -1.28
CA GLN A 74 -5.80 7.97 -1.33
C GLN A 74 -5.51 7.45 -2.75
N LEU A 75 -5.20 6.15 -2.85
CA LEU A 75 -4.86 5.50 -4.11
C LEU A 75 -6.11 5.24 -4.97
N ALA A 76 -5.99 5.42 -6.28
CA ALA A 76 -7.06 5.21 -7.24
C ALA A 76 -7.80 3.85 -7.11
N PRO A 77 -7.14 2.70 -6.84
CA PRO A 77 -7.84 1.42 -6.67
C PRO A 77 -8.78 1.36 -5.47
N LEU A 78 -8.66 2.28 -4.50
CA LEU A 78 -9.51 2.34 -3.30
C LEU A 78 -10.75 3.23 -3.47
N HIS A 79 -10.88 3.92 -4.60
CA HIS A 79 -11.93 4.89 -4.84
C HIS A 79 -13.35 4.38 -4.52
N ASP A 80 -13.72 3.21 -5.04
CA ASP A 80 -15.08 2.69 -4.85
C ASP A 80 -15.33 2.29 -3.39
N LYS A 81 -14.32 1.79 -2.68
CA LYS A 81 -14.40 1.47 -1.26
C LYS A 81 -14.52 2.73 -0.38
N ILE A 82 -13.76 3.77 -0.72
CA ILE A 82 -13.84 5.08 -0.04
C ILE A 82 -15.22 5.69 -0.24
N LYS A 83 -15.73 5.66 -1.47
CA LYS A 83 -17.07 6.14 -1.79
C LYS A 83 -18.14 5.38 -1.01
N ALA A 84 -18.05 4.05 -0.92
CA ALA A 84 -18.97 3.24 -0.12
C ALA A 84 -18.93 3.64 1.36
N ALA A 85 -17.73 3.76 1.95
CA ALA A 85 -17.55 4.16 3.35
C ALA A 85 -18.11 5.57 3.64
N ILE A 86 -17.99 6.51 2.70
CA ILE A 86 -18.60 7.83 2.84
C ILE A 86 -20.14 7.72 2.78
N THR A 87 -20.67 6.91 1.85
CA THR A 87 -22.12 6.77 1.65
C THR A 87 -22.81 6.11 2.84
N GLU A 88 -22.12 5.27 3.60
CA GLU A 88 -22.63 4.72 4.87
C GLU A 88 -22.97 5.81 5.91
N ASN A 89 -22.28 6.95 5.84
CA ASN A 89 -22.44 8.05 6.78
C ASN A 89 -23.22 9.24 6.21
N SER A 90 -23.21 9.44 4.88
CA SER A 90 -23.92 10.54 4.23
C SER A 90 -24.06 10.33 2.72
N ASN A 91 -25.24 10.68 2.18
CA ASN A 91 -25.51 10.73 0.74
C ASN A 91 -25.33 12.14 0.15
N LEU A 92 -24.82 13.09 0.93
CA LEU A 92 -24.56 14.43 0.43
C LEU A 92 -23.42 14.44 -0.59
N PRO A 93 -23.42 15.40 -1.54
CA PRO A 93 -22.35 15.50 -2.51
C PRO A 93 -21.04 15.97 -1.84
N ILE A 94 -19.91 15.47 -2.33
CA ILE A 94 -18.60 16.03 -1.99
C ILE A 94 -18.49 17.36 -2.73
N LYS A 95 -18.48 18.47 -1.98
CA LYS A 95 -18.37 19.82 -2.53
C LYS A 95 -16.94 20.30 -2.67
N TYR A 96 -16.09 19.90 -1.73
CA TYR A 96 -14.69 20.30 -1.69
C TYR A 96 -13.81 19.10 -1.47
N LEU A 97 -12.75 19.02 -2.26
CA LEU A 97 -11.65 18.09 -2.10
C LEU A 97 -10.37 18.91 -1.95
N VAL A 98 -9.66 18.70 -0.85
CA VAL A 98 -8.41 19.37 -0.52
C VAL A 98 -7.30 18.33 -0.55
N ASP A 99 -6.32 18.51 -1.40
CA ASP A 99 -5.10 17.69 -1.39
C ASP A 99 -4.06 18.32 -0.49
N THR A 100 -3.56 17.60 0.50
CA THR A 100 -2.50 18.09 1.39
C THR A 100 -1.18 18.20 0.65
N HIS A 101 -0.90 17.27 -0.27
CA HIS A 101 0.27 17.28 -1.15
C HIS A 101 0.01 16.44 -2.42
N PHE A 102 0.97 16.43 -3.35
CA PHE A 102 0.76 15.89 -4.70
C PHE A 102 1.09 14.40 -4.88
N HIS A 103 1.47 13.67 -3.85
CA HIS A 103 1.78 12.24 -3.96
C HIS A 103 0.54 11.41 -4.31
N GLY A 104 0.76 10.30 -5.04
CA GLY A 104 -0.32 9.48 -5.55
C GLY A 104 -1.20 8.82 -4.49
N GLU A 105 -0.67 8.63 -3.28
CA GLU A 105 -1.42 8.12 -2.13
C GLU A 105 -2.42 9.14 -1.56
N GLN A 106 -2.34 10.42 -1.93
CA GLN A 106 -3.31 11.45 -1.55
C GLN A 106 -4.21 11.85 -2.71
N THR A 107 -3.69 11.89 -3.92
CA THR A 107 -4.38 12.43 -5.10
C THR A 107 -4.88 11.36 -6.07
N GLY A 108 -4.51 10.11 -5.86
CA GLY A 108 -4.84 9.01 -6.77
C GLY A 108 -6.35 8.77 -6.93
N GLY A 109 -7.12 9.03 -5.88
CA GLY A 109 -8.58 8.93 -5.87
C GLY A 109 -9.31 10.14 -6.48
N ASN A 110 -8.60 11.20 -6.92
CA ASN A 110 -9.20 12.40 -7.52
C ASN A 110 -9.77 12.19 -8.93
N ALA A 111 -9.75 10.96 -9.45
CA ALA A 111 -10.31 10.64 -10.76
C ALA A 111 -11.81 11.01 -10.85
N PRO A 112 -12.37 11.26 -12.05
CA PRO A 112 -13.62 12.02 -12.29
C PRO A 112 -14.91 11.45 -11.68
N LYS A 113 -14.85 10.41 -10.92
CA LYS A 113 -16.01 9.79 -10.23
C LYS A 113 -16.27 10.30 -8.81
N ILE A 114 -15.32 10.96 -8.17
CA ILE A 114 -15.60 11.82 -7.01
C ILE A 114 -15.82 13.23 -7.59
N THR A 115 -17.00 13.49 -8.07
CA THR A 115 -17.34 14.79 -8.62
C THR A 115 -17.51 15.78 -7.47
N ALA A 116 -16.39 16.29 -6.96
CA ALA A 116 -16.40 17.57 -6.28
C ALA A 116 -16.63 18.64 -7.35
N ARG A 117 -17.69 19.37 -7.27
CA ARG A 117 -17.97 20.48 -8.22
C ARG A 117 -16.91 21.58 -8.20
N ASN A 118 -16.06 21.61 -7.17
CA ASN A 118 -14.93 22.53 -7.04
C ASN A 118 -13.77 21.83 -6.34
N THR A 119 -12.74 21.47 -7.08
CA THR A 119 -11.45 21.06 -6.50
C THR A 119 -10.63 22.33 -6.27
N HIS A 120 -10.43 22.69 -5.02
CA HIS A 120 -9.44 23.71 -4.65
C HIS A 120 -8.16 23.02 -4.28
N ARG A 121 -7.15 23.14 -5.14
CA ARG A 121 -5.78 22.66 -4.85
C ARG A 121 -5.07 23.76 -4.08
N VAL A 122 -4.79 23.52 -2.81
CA VAL A 122 -3.86 24.38 -2.06
C VAL A 122 -2.45 23.99 -2.50
N ARG A 123 -1.77 24.90 -3.22
CA ARG A 123 -0.34 24.74 -3.52
C ARG A 123 0.44 25.29 -2.33
N SER A 124 1.22 24.42 -1.71
CA SER A 124 2.33 24.82 -0.82
C SER A 124 3.54 25.23 -1.64
#